data_95dcc651c52586d63c70dc160518f220
#
_entry.id   95dcc651c52586d63c70dc160518f220
#
_cell.length_a   1.000
_cell.length_b   1.000
_cell.length_c   1.000
_cell.angle_alpha   90.00
_cell.angle_beta   90.00
_cell.angle_gamma   90.00
#
_symmetry.space_group_name_H-M   'P 1'
#
loop_
_entity.id
_entity.type
_entity.pdbx_description
1 polymer ?
#
loop_
_entity_poly.entity_id
_entity_poly.type
_entity_poly.pdbx_seq_one_letter_code
_entity_poly.pdbx_strand_id
1 'polypeptide(L)'
;GSQGFTHVQTYSVEDADRNTQSAVRKINLVEQAADSDNDGVVDEQDAFPNDSSETADSDKDGVGDNADAFPNDATETLDTDGDGVGDNKDAFPNNSAESSDTDGDKVGDKADAFPTNSAETVDTDGDGIGNNADLDDDDDGFTDAEEVAAGTDPLSASSCPGCFSFDIDDDGEAKALTDGLLVIRHLFGFSGEALTAGAVGNNAKRTTPADIGRYLTNAVTELDIDGD
;
A
#
# COMPACT_ATOMS: atom_id res chain seq x y z
N GLY A 1 38.37 36.06 12.32
CA GLY A 1 38.51 37.48 12.63
C GLY A 1 38.70 38.25 11.34
N SER A 2 37.68 38.97 10.89
CA SER A 2 37.69 39.80 9.68
C SER A 2 38.78 40.86 9.78
N GLN A 3 39.76 40.86 8.89
CA GLN A 3 40.72 41.93 8.69
C GLN A 3 40.03 43.05 7.91
N GLY A 4 39.44 44.00 8.62
CA GLY A 4 38.88 45.18 7.97
C GLY A 4 39.98 46.03 7.33
N PHE A 5 39.95 46.24 6.05
CA PHE A 5 40.83 47.18 5.38
C PHE A 5 40.35 48.60 5.63
N THR A 6 41.24 49.45 6.21
CA THR A 6 40.98 50.88 6.41
C THR A 6 41.57 51.63 5.26
N HIS A 7 40.75 52.18 4.37
CA HIS A 7 41.22 53.16 3.36
C HIS A 7 41.18 54.54 3.97
N VAL A 8 42.37 55.21 4.02
CA VAL A 8 42.48 56.54 4.53
C VAL A 8 42.61 57.48 3.34
N GLN A 9 41.61 58.32 3.11
CA GLN A 9 41.65 59.37 2.10
C GLN A 9 41.88 60.73 2.78
N THR A 10 42.95 61.39 2.42
CA THR A 10 43.30 62.72 2.93
C THR A 10 42.95 63.79 1.89
N TYR A 11 42.14 64.71 2.26
CA TYR A 11 41.80 65.90 1.46
C TYR A 11 42.55 67.12 2.02
N SER A 12 43.22 67.86 1.19
CA SER A 12 43.79 69.16 1.54
C SER A 12 43.12 70.25 0.72
N VAL A 13 42.69 71.29 1.39
CA VAL A 13 42.19 72.55 0.74
C VAL A 13 43.11 73.62 1.13
N GLU A 14 43.60 74.37 0.13
CA GLU A 14 44.44 75.53 0.30
C GLU A 14 43.59 76.80 0.10
N ASP A 15 43.60 77.69 1.06
CA ASP A 15 42.94 79.01 0.93
C ASP A 15 43.79 80.03 0.18
N ALA A 16 43.26 81.23 -0.11
CA ALA A 16 43.93 82.30 -0.87
C ALA A 16 45.20 82.83 -0.17
N ASP A 17 45.34 82.56 1.11
CA ASP A 17 46.52 82.96 1.91
C ASP A 17 47.54 81.79 2.08
N ARG A 18 47.37 80.73 1.26
CA ARG A 18 48.20 79.50 1.27
C ARG A 18 48.20 78.73 2.57
N ASN A 19 47.16 78.82 3.35
CA ASN A 19 46.95 78.00 4.53
C ASN A 19 46.28 76.69 4.18
N THR A 20 46.99 75.59 4.40
CA THR A 20 46.49 74.24 4.03
C THR A 20 45.78 73.60 5.22
N GLN A 21 44.47 73.29 5.07
CA GLN A 21 43.73 72.46 6.02
C GLN A 21 43.59 71.07 5.44
N SER A 22 43.93 70.09 6.22
CA SER A 22 43.75 68.68 5.82
C SER A 22 42.68 67.97 6.68
N ALA A 23 41.77 67.37 6.04
CA ALA A 23 40.76 66.51 6.70
C ALA A 23 41.00 65.06 6.32
N VAL A 24 41.02 64.19 7.33
CA VAL A 24 41.16 62.77 7.14
C VAL A 24 39.80 62.10 7.33
N ARG A 25 39.30 61.44 6.28
CA ARG A 25 38.10 60.57 6.37
C ARG A 25 38.59 59.13 6.42
N LYS A 26 38.25 58.45 7.50
CA LYS A 26 38.40 56.99 7.59
C LYS A 26 37.14 56.33 7.01
N ILE A 27 37.32 55.53 5.99
CA ILE A 27 36.26 54.67 5.43
C ILE A 27 36.60 53.26 5.88
N ASN A 28 35.75 52.69 6.71
CA ASN A 28 35.82 51.27 7.05
C ASN A 28 35.11 50.52 5.95
N LEU A 29 35.85 49.78 5.14
CA LEU A 29 35.30 48.80 4.23
C LEU A 29 35.07 47.55 5.07
N VAL A 30 33.81 47.20 5.29
CA VAL A 30 33.45 45.87 5.81
C VAL A 30 33.39 44.96 4.60
N GLU A 31 34.23 43.96 4.58
CA GLU A 31 34.13 42.89 3.58
C GLU A 31 32.77 42.23 3.79
N GLN A 32 31.92 42.22 2.76
CA GLN A 32 30.67 41.50 2.81
C GLN A 32 31.02 40.01 2.79
N ALA A 33 30.46 39.25 3.70
CA ALA A 33 30.63 37.81 3.70
C ALA A 33 30.13 37.23 2.37
N ALA A 34 30.82 36.22 1.87
CA ALA A 34 30.44 35.56 0.63
C ALA A 34 29.09 34.84 0.82
N ASP A 35 28.28 34.89 -0.22
CA ASP A 35 27.01 34.21 -0.36
C ASP A 35 26.99 33.71 -1.82
N SER A 36 27.40 32.45 -2.01
CA SER A 36 27.79 31.94 -3.33
C SER A 36 26.61 31.60 -4.23
N ASP A 37 25.49 31.24 -3.68
CA ASP A 37 24.27 30.87 -4.41
C ASP A 37 23.18 31.94 -4.32
N ASN A 38 23.39 32.97 -3.48
CA ASN A 38 22.52 34.15 -3.30
C ASN A 38 21.15 33.81 -2.70
N ASP A 39 21.09 32.87 -1.75
CA ASP A 39 19.88 32.54 -1.02
C ASP A 39 19.64 33.43 0.22
N GLY A 40 20.66 34.21 0.62
CA GLY A 40 20.62 35.13 1.75
C GLY A 40 21.31 34.61 3.01
N VAL A 41 21.87 33.40 2.99
CA VAL A 41 22.74 32.84 4.02
C VAL A 41 24.19 32.92 3.53
N VAL A 42 25.10 33.34 4.40
CA VAL A 42 26.51 33.43 4.00
C VAL A 42 27.17 32.06 4.04
N ASP A 43 28.12 31.81 3.13
CA ASP A 43 28.81 30.52 2.96
C ASP A 43 29.33 29.89 4.28
N GLU A 44 29.76 30.74 5.26
CA GLU A 44 30.24 30.26 6.55
C GLU A 44 29.13 29.70 7.48
N GLN A 45 27.89 30.03 7.19
CA GLN A 45 26.71 29.66 7.99
C GLN A 45 25.77 28.73 7.22
N ASP A 46 26.07 28.49 5.96
CA ASP A 46 25.33 27.68 5.05
C ASP A 46 25.89 26.26 4.98
N ALA A 47 25.03 25.24 5.19
CA ALA A 47 25.43 23.84 5.04
C ALA A 47 25.65 23.50 3.55
N PHE A 48 24.97 24.23 2.63
CA PHE A 48 24.99 23.99 1.19
C PHE A 48 25.30 25.23 0.37
N PRO A 49 26.50 25.83 0.48
CA PRO A 49 26.84 27.16 -0.07
C PRO A 49 26.75 27.30 -1.59
N ASN A 50 26.32 26.33 -2.32
CA ASN A 50 26.14 26.32 -3.77
C ASN A 50 24.75 25.81 -4.19
N ASP A 51 23.83 25.67 -3.25
CA ASP A 51 22.46 25.22 -3.51
C ASP A 51 21.45 26.11 -2.82
N SER A 52 20.95 27.11 -3.53
CA SER A 52 20.03 28.13 -3.03
C SER A 52 18.65 27.57 -2.58
N SER A 53 18.40 26.29 -2.67
CA SER A 53 17.21 25.65 -2.16
C SER A 53 17.39 25.06 -0.76
N GLU A 54 18.66 24.95 -0.30
CA GLU A 54 19.03 24.34 0.97
C GLU A 54 19.96 25.26 1.76
N THR A 55 19.74 25.38 3.05
CA THR A 55 20.56 26.21 3.95
C THR A 55 21.04 25.49 5.19
N ALA A 56 20.34 24.42 5.56
CA ALA A 56 20.58 23.68 6.80
C ALA A 56 20.64 22.18 6.53
N ASP A 57 21.41 21.51 7.37
CA ASP A 57 21.51 20.05 7.47
C ASP A 57 21.53 19.73 8.97
N SER A 58 20.35 19.44 9.53
CA SER A 58 20.16 19.38 10.97
C SER A 58 20.78 18.15 11.61
N ASP A 59 20.78 17.00 10.92
CA ASP A 59 21.32 15.74 11.41
C ASP A 59 22.68 15.36 10.80
N LYS A 60 23.09 16.09 9.74
CA LYS A 60 24.40 16.01 9.09
C LYS A 60 24.64 14.74 8.30
N ASP A 61 23.64 14.30 7.61
CA ASP A 61 23.75 13.15 6.70
C ASP A 61 24.12 13.54 5.26
N GLY A 62 24.09 14.87 4.95
CA GLY A 62 24.46 15.42 3.66
C GLY A 62 23.28 15.72 2.73
N VAL A 63 22.06 15.55 3.20
CA VAL A 63 20.81 15.99 2.56
C VAL A 63 20.32 17.23 3.31
N GLY A 64 19.84 18.23 2.60
CA GLY A 64 19.35 19.46 3.21
C GLY A 64 17.94 19.26 3.81
N ASP A 65 17.69 20.02 4.88
CA ASP A 65 16.43 19.91 5.66
C ASP A 65 15.16 20.05 4.81
N ASN A 66 15.22 20.74 3.66
CA ASN A 66 14.06 20.91 2.78
C ASN A 66 13.83 19.71 1.85
N ALA A 67 14.90 19.01 1.46
CA ALA A 67 14.84 17.83 0.58
C ALA A 67 14.73 16.54 1.38
N ASP A 68 15.01 16.58 2.69
CA ASP A 68 15.01 15.45 3.58
C ASP A 68 13.61 15.20 4.19
N ALA A 69 13.09 14.01 4.02
CA ALA A 69 11.85 13.58 4.65
C ALA A 69 12.00 13.45 6.19
N PHE A 70 13.25 13.24 6.69
CA PHE A 70 13.56 13.04 8.10
C PHE A 70 14.70 13.93 8.59
N PRO A 71 14.57 15.28 8.61
CA PRO A 71 15.66 16.21 8.85
C PRO A 71 16.35 16.14 10.22
N ASN A 72 16.00 15.19 11.05
CA ASN A 72 16.57 14.96 12.38
C ASN A 72 16.99 13.50 12.59
N ASP A 73 17.01 12.67 11.55
CA ASP A 73 17.42 11.27 11.61
C ASP A 73 18.38 10.91 10.46
N ALA A 74 19.67 11.12 10.69
CA ALA A 74 20.75 10.87 9.72
C ALA A 74 20.83 9.41 9.17
N THR A 75 19.91 8.56 9.50
CA THR A 75 19.82 7.20 8.94
C THR A 75 18.71 7.06 7.90
N GLU A 76 17.88 8.09 7.76
CA GLU A 76 16.74 8.16 6.85
C GLU A 76 16.75 9.47 6.08
N THR A 77 16.47 9.43 4.79
CA THR A 77 16.36 10.61 3.94
C THR A 77 15.11 10.62 3.08
N LEU A 78 14.53 9.44 2.84
CA LEU A 78 13.39 9.26 1.95
C LEU A 78 12.26 8.56 2.68
N ASP A 79 11.05 8.94 2.30
CA ASP A 79 9.79 8.30 2.63
C ASP A 79 9.02 8.17 1.30
N THR A 80 9.25 7.07 0.60
CA THR A 80 8.79 6.93 -0.80
C THR A 80 7.28 6.79 -0.91
N ASP A 81 6.62 6.19 0.07
CA ASP A 81 5.17 5.99 0.06
C ASP A 81 4.39 6.92 1.00
N GLY A 82 5.10 7.66 1.87
CA GLY A 82 4.54 8.71 2.69
C GLY A 82 3.83 8.23 3.95
N ASP A 83 4.21 7.06 4.49
CA ASP A 83 3.59 6.50 5.70
C ASP A 83 4.23 6.99 7.01
N GLY A 84 5.37 7.69 6.92
CA GLY A 84 6.11 8.25 8.05
C GLY A 84 7.21 7.33 8.58
N VAL A 85 7.49 6.22 7.92
CA VAL A 85 8.65 5.35 8.15
C VAL A 85 9.64 5.55 7.00
N GLY A 86 10.91 5.74 7.31
CA GLY A 86 11.93 5.96 6.29
C GLY A 86 12.24 4.67 5.52
N ASP A 87 12.57 4.83 4.23
CA ASP A 87 12.81 3.73 3.29
C ASP A 87 13.83 2.69 3.81
N ASN A 88 14.79 3.10 4.65
CA ASN A 88 15.79 2.19 5.20
C ASN A 88 15.27 1.30 6.35
N LYS A 89 14.26 1.79 7.08
CA LYS A 89 13.61 1.05 8.19
C LYS A 89 12.33 0.38 7.78
N ASP A 90 11.79 0.77 6.64
CA ASP A 90 10.56 0.23 6.13
C ASP A 90 10.79 -1.10 5.39
N ALA A 91 10.09 -2.14 5.82
CA ALA A 91 10.10 -3.44 5.14
C ALA A 91 9.38 -3.36 3.77
N PHE A 92 8.50 -2.36 3.59
CA PHE A 92 7.68 -2.18 2.38
C PHE A 92 7.71 -0.74 1.86
N PRO A 93 8.85 -0.17 1.43
CA PRO A 93 9.03 1.26 1.12
C PRO A 93 8.16 1.82 -0.01
N ASN A 94 7.28 1.05 -0.61
CA ASN A 94 6.37 1.44 -1.67
C ASN A 94 4.91 1.10 -1.34
N ASN A 95 4.61 0.78 -0.09
CA ASN A 95 3.27 0.36 0.34
C ASN A 95 2.90 1.00 1.68
N SER A 96 2.35 2.18 1.67
CA SER A 96 1.96 2.96 2.84
C SER A 96 0.94 2.30 3.80
N ALA A 97 0.48 1.10 3.49
CA ALA A 97 -0.35 0.32 4.41
C ALA A 97 0.48 -0.55 5.36
N GLU A 98 1.72 -0.89 4.99
CA GLU A 98 2.61 -1.80 5.69
C GLU A 98 3.98 -1.17 5.86
N SER A 99 4.59 -1.35 7.03
CA SER A 99 5.97 -0.89 7.28
C SER A 99 6.82 -1.92 8.03
N SER A 100 6.22 -2.98 8.51
CA SER A 100 6.89 -4.03 9.30
C SER A 100 6.61 -5.41 8.74
N ASP A 101 7.62 -6.26 8.80
CA ASP A 101 7.56 -7.70 8.49
C ASP A 101 8.38 -8.40 9.57
N THR A 102 7.69 -8.86 10.62
CA THR A 102 8.36 -9.32 11.84
C THR A 102 9.02 -10.68 11.67
N ASP A 103 8.47 -11.56 10.84
CA ASP A 103 9.01 -12.90 10.63
C ASP A 103 9.73 -13.10 9.29
N GLY A 104 9.63 -12.11 8.38
CA GLY A 104 10.42 -12.05 7.16
C GLY A 104 9.86 -12.85 5.99
N ASP A 105 8.57 -13.12 5.97
CA ASP A 105 7.92 -13.91 4.91
C ASP A 105 7.42 -13.09 3.72
N LYS A 106 7.52 -11.75 3.80
CA LYS A 106 7.13 -10.75 2.79
C LYS A 106 5.64 -10.40 2.78
N VAL A 107 4.92 -10.80 3.79
CA VAL A 107 3.60 -10.27 4.11
C VAL A 107 3.76 -9.29 5.27
N GLY A 108 3.14 -8.13 5.19
CA GLY A 108 3.26 -7.12 6.25
C GLY A 108 2.45 -7.52 7.48
N ASP A 109 2.97 -7.13 8.66
CA ASP A 109 2.38 -7.49 9.97
C ASP A 109 0.89 -7.17 10.10
N LYS A 110 0.38 -6.19 9.34
CA LYS A 110 -1.05 -5.82 9.37
C LYS A 110 -1.93 -6.68 8.46
N ALA A 111 -1.36 -7.20 7.37
CA ALA A 111 -2.05 -8.06 6.42
C ALA A 111 -1.90 -9.53 6.78
N ASP A 112 -0.92 -9.85 7.63
CA ASP A 112 -0.60 -11.19 8.05
C ASP A 112 -1.45 -11.62 9.27
N ALA A 113 -2.15 -12.74 9.15
CA ALA A 113 -2.86 -13.35 10.27
C ALA A 113 -1.89 -13.89 11.35
N PHE A 114 -0.64 -14.20 10.97
CA PHE A 114 0.38 -14.78 11.85
C PHE A 114 1.72 -14.04 11.82
N PRO A 115 1.80 -12.76 12.22
CA PRO A 115 2.98 -11.89 12.02
C PRO A 115 4.29 -12.34 12.69
N THR A 116 4.33 -13.49 13.30
CA THR A 116 5.51 -14.07 13.96
C THR A 116 5.76 -15.51 13.54
N ASN A 117 5.09 -15.98 12.50
CA ASN A 117 5.21 -17.34 12.00
C ASN A 117 5.28 -17.37 10.47
N SER A 118 6.45 -17.23 9.92
CA SER A 118 6.72 -17.17 8.47
C SER A 118 6.30 -18.41 7.66
N ALA A 119 5.65 -19.36 8.24
CA ALA A 119 5.05 -20.50 7.54
C ALA A 119 3.54 -20.33 7.26
N GLU A 120 2.91 -19.33 7.88
CA GLU A 120 1.48 -19.07 7.81
C GLU A 120 1.24 -17.57 7.59
N THR A 121 0.31 -17.24 6.73
CA THR A 121 -0.06 -15.85 6.45
C THR A 121 -1.56 -15.61 6.44
N VAL A 122 -2.35 -16.67 6.27
CA VAL A 122 -3.80 -16.60 6.13
C VAL A 122 -4.45 -17.53 7.15
N ASP A 123 -5.56 -17.09 7.72
CA ASP A 123 -6.45 -17.82 8.61
C ASP A 123 -7.86 -17.53 8.09
N THR A 124 -8.40 -18.48 7.31
CA THR A 124 -9.63 -18.22 6.54
C THR A 124 -10.87 -18.27 7.44
N ASP A 125 -10.92 -19.19 8.38
CA ASP A 125 -12.05 -19.37 9.30
C ASP A 125 -11.87 -18.60 10.63
N GLY A 126 -10.64 -18.18 10.96
CA GLY A 126 -10.33 -17.40 12.16
C GLY A 126 -10.19 -18.23 13.43
N ASP A 127 -9.88 -19.51 13.33
CA ASP A 127 -9.73 -20.40 14.48
C ASP A 127 -8.35 -20.32 15.15
N GLY A 128 -7.37 -19.67 14.49
CA GLY A 128 -6.00 -19.46 14.96
C GLY A 128 -5.03 -20.55 14.48
N ILE A 129 -5.44 -21.40 13.56
CA ILE A 129 -4.58 -22.30 12.78
C ILE A 129 -4.47 -21.69 11.38
N GLY A 130 -3.26 -21.60 10.83
CA GLY A 130 -3.09 -21.06 9.49
C GLY A 130 -3.38 -22.08 8.41
N ASN A 131 -3.82 -21.60 7.26
CA ASN A 131 -4.26 -22.45 6.14
C ASN A 131 -3.24 -23.50 5.68
N ASN A 132 -1.94 -23.30 5.91
CA ASN A 132 -0.95 -24.35 5.57
C ASN A 132 -0.91 -25.51 6.56
N ALA A 133 -1.37 -25.29 7.78
CA ALA A 133 -1.39 -26.28 8.85
C ALA A 133 -2.81 -26.81 9.14
N ASP A 134 -3.83 -26.11 8.69
CA ASP A 134 -5.20 -26.51 8.79
C ASP A 134 -5.53 -27.67 7.82
N LEU A 135 -6.56 -28.38 8.08
CA LEU A 135 -7.07 -29.47 7.24
C LEU A 135 -8.45 -29.16 6.66
N ASP A 136 -9.09 -28.10 7.15
CA ASP A 136 -10.45 -27.65 6.81
C ASP A 136 -10.44 -26.12 6.93
N ASP A 137 -9.84 -25.47 5.92
CA ASP A 137 -9.48 -24.03 5.93
C ASP A 137 -10.66 -23.09 6.17
N ASP A 138 -11.89 -23.52 5.92
CA ASP A 138 -13.10 -22.68 6.04
C ASP A 138 -14.10 -23.17 7.09
N ASP A 139 -13.75 -24.28 7.84
CA ASP A 139 -14.53 -24.91 8.93
C ASP A 139 -15.97 -25.28 8.49
N ASP A 140 -16.14 -25.74 7.24
CA ASP A 140 -17.44 -26.16 6.72
C ASP A 140 -17.74 -27.65 7.00
N GLY A 141 -16.77 -28.40 7.54
CA GLY A 141 -16.83 -29.79 7.91
C GLY A 141 -16.37 -30.76 6.82
N PHE A 142 -15.87 -30.26 5.71
CA PHE A 142 -15.15 -31.04 4.70
C PHE A 142 -13.68 -30.59 4.69
N THR A 143 -12.79 -31.54 4.55
CA THR A 143 -11.36 -31.21 4.49
C THR A 143 -10.99 -30.67 3.12
N ASP A 144 -9.95 -29.80 3.05
CA ASP A 144 -9.41 -29.27 1.78
C ASP A 144 -9.16 -30.37 0.75
N ALA A 145 -8.66 -31.53 1.21
CA ALA A 145 -8.39 -32.66 0.31
C ALA A 145 -9.69 -33.27 -0.27
N GLU A 146 -10.78 -33.30 0.50
CA GLU A 146 -12.08 -33.76 0.03
C GLU A 146 -12.69 -32.77 -0.95
N GLU A 147 -12.52 -31.45 -0.68
CA GLU A 147 -13.02 -30.39 -1.53
C GLU A 147 -12.26 -30.32 -2.84
N VAL A 148 -10.94 -30.32 -2.82
CA VAL A 148 -10.10 -30.38 -4.04
C VAL A 148 -10.47 -31.61 -4.88
N ALA A 149 -10.72 -32.77 -4.24
CA ALA A 149 -11.14 -33.99 -4.95
C ALA A 149 -12.54 -33.85 -5.56
N ALA A 150 -13.42 -33.09 -4.94
CA ALA A 150 -14.77 -32.80 -5.41
C ALA A 150 -14.82 -31.66 -6.43
N GLY A 151 -13.77 -30.82 -6.50
CA GLY A 151 -13.69 -29.63 -7.33
C GLY A 151 -14.43 -28.44 -6.73
N THR A 152 -14.55 -28.41 -5.40
CA THR A 152 -15.03 -27.28 -4.61
C THR A 152 -13.86 -26.41 -4.11
N ASP A 153 -14.13 -25.31 -3.44
CA ASP A 153 -13.15 -24.32 -3.00
C ASP A 153 -12.89 -24.45 -1.50
N PRO A 154 -11.70 -24.90 -1.07
CA PRO A 154 -11.35 -25.09 0.34
C PRO A 154 -11.34 -23.81 1.20
N LEU A 155 -11.46 -22.65 0.58
CA LEU A 155 -11.44 -21.36 1.26
C LEU A 155 -12.83 -20.73 1.37
N SER A 156 -13.88 -21.49 1.04
CA SER A 156 -15.25 -20.95 0.96
C SER A 156 -16.28 -21.93 1.48
N ALA A 157 -16.68 -21.79 2.73
CA ALA A 157 -17.68 -22.63 3.41
C ALA A 157 -19.04 -22.76 2.68
N SER A 158 -19.27 -21.97 1.66
CA SER A 158 -20.44 -22.09 0.77
C SER A 158 -20.18 -22.99 -0.45
N SER A 159 -18.97 -23.49 -0.63
CA SER A 159 -18.51 -24.25 -1.79
C SER A 159 -18.20 -25.71 -1.47
N CYS A 160 -18.85 -26.32 -0.53
CA CYS A 160 -18.54 -27.68 -0.04
C CYS A 160 -19.02 -28.82 -0.96
N PRO A 161 -18.40 -30.03 -0.85
CA PRO A 161 -18.85 -31.23 -1.56
C PRO A 161 -20.31 -31.56 -1.26
N GLY A 162 -21.18 -31.41 -2.24
CA GLY A 162 -22.61 -31.68 -2.09
C GLY A 162 -23.43 -30.50 -1.57
N CYS A 163 -22.83 -29.38 -1.22
CA CYS A 163 -23.54 -28.18 -0.84
C CYS A 163 -24.43 -27.66 -1.97
N PHE A 164 -25.58 -27.20 -1.59
CA PHE A 164 -26.51 -26.60 -2.55
C PHE A 164 -26.15 -25.16 -2.82
N SER A 165 -25.82 -24.84 -4.05
CA SER A 165 -25.70 -23.47 -4.53
C SER A 165 -26.92 -23.08 -5.37
N PHE A 166 -27.42 -21.85 -5.19
CA PHE A 166 -28.44 -21.29 -6.08
C PHE A 166 -27.89 -20.89 -7.47
N ASP A 167 -26.60 -21.04 -7.73
CA ASP A 167 -25.99 -21.00 -9.06
C ASP A 167 -26.15 -22.38 -9.72
N ILE A 168 -27.32 -22.60 -10.29
CA ILE A 168 -27.76 -23.93 -10.75
C ILE A 168 -26.99 -24.36 -11.99
N ASP A 169 -26.62 -23.43 -12.85
CA ASP A 169 -25.92 -23.74 -14.10
C ASP A 169 -24.39 -23.59 -13.98
N ASP A 170 -23.88 -23.16 -12.80
CA ASP A 170 -22.46 -22.98 -12.50
C ASP A 170 -21.79 -21.98 -13.46
N ASP A 171 -22.47 -20.84 -13.68
CA ASP A 171 -21.91 -19.72 -14.46
C ASP A 171 -21.13 -18.73 -13.60
N GLY A 172 -21.09 -18.91 -12.27
CA GLY A 172 -20.46 -18.08 -11.27
C GLY A 172 -21.36 -17.00 -10.68
N GLU A 173 -22.67 -16.96 -11.04
CA GLU A 173 -23.60 -15.94 -10.56
C GLU A 173 -25.01 -16.52 -10.32
N ALA A 174 -25.45 -16.61 -9.06
CA ALA A 174 -26.83 -16.98 -8.74
C ALA A 174 -27.83 -15.90 -9.18
N LYS A 175 -28.54 -16.12 -10.27
CA LYS A 175 -29.49 -15.18 -10.89
C LYS A 175 -30.92 -15.66 -10.82
N ALA A 176 -31.83 -14.84 -10.31
CA ALA A 176 -33.24 -15.18 -10.20
C ALA A 176 -33.92 -15.53 -11.53
N LEU A 177 -33.47 -14.95 -12.64
CA LEU A 177 -34.07 -15.15 -13.99
C LEU A 177 -33.54 -16.40 -14.71
N THR A 178 -32.35 -16.89 -14.37
CA THR A 178 -31.77 -18.13 -14.92
C THR A 178 -31.93 -19.25 -13.92
N ASP A 179 -31.17 -19.21 -12.85
CA ASP A 179 -31.12 -20.27 -11.83
C ASP A 179 -32.47 -20.47 -11.12
N GLY A 180 -33.10 -19.37 -10.68
CA GLY A 180 -34.43 -19.41 -10.11
C GLY A 180 -35.48 -20.03 -11.03
N LEU A 181 -35.36 -19.79 -12.35
CA LEU A 181 -36.25 -20.41 -13.34
C LEU A 181 -35.98 -21.91 -13.50
N LEU A 182 -34.70 -22.36 -13.42
CA LEU A 182 -34.34 -23.78 -13.44
C LEU A 182 -34.93 -24.50 -12.23
N VAL A 183 -34.78 -23.90 -11.02
CA VAL A 183 -35.39 -24.46 -9.80
C VAL A 183 -36.90 -24.60 -9.93
N ILE A 184 -37.61 -23.54 -10.32
CA ILE A 184 -39.07 -23.52 -10.45
C ILE A 184 -39.53 -24.58 -11.49
N ARG A 185 -38.87 -24.62 -12.64
CA ARG A 185 -39.25 -25.63 -13.67
C ARG A 185 -39.05 -27.05 -13.19
N HIS A 186 -37.94 -27.32 -12.46
CA HIS A 186 -37.67 -28.62 -11.89
C HIS A 186 -38.76 -29.03 -10.89
N LEU A 187 -39.10 -28.14 -9.96
CA LEU A 187 -40.17 -28.36 -8.98
C LEU A 187 -41.53 -28.63 -9.63
N PHE A 188 -41.82 -28.06 -10.81
CA PHE A 188 -43.03 -28.35 -11.59
C PHE A 188 -42.90 -29.58 -12.51
N GLY A 189 -41.82 -30.39 -12.39
CA GLY A 189 -41.60 -31.60 -13.13
C GLY A 189 -41.17 -31.43 -14.57
N PHE A 190 -40.69 -30.24 -14.97
CA PHE A 190 -40.10 -30.04 -16.30
C PHE A 190 -38.79 -30.82 -16.41
N SER A 191 -38.55 -31.41 -17.56
CA SER A 191 -37.34 -32.20 -17.87
C SER A 191 -36.92 -32.00 -19.33
N GLY A 192 -35.71 -32.45 -19.70
CA GLY A 192 -35.16 -32.26 -21.04
C GLY A 192 -35.05 -30.78 -21.39
N GLU A 193 -35.17 -30.45 -22.66
CA GLU A 193 -35.02 -29.06 -23.16
C GLU A 193 -36.02 -28.07 -22.52
N ALA A 194 -37.17 -28.56 -22.06
CA ALA A 194 -38.16 -27.72 -21.37
C ALA A 194 -37.65 -27.19 -20.02
N LEU A 195 -36.73 -27.92 -19.37
CA LEU A 195 -36.08 -27.47 -18.14
C LEU A 195 -35.13 -26.33 -18.43
N THR A 196 -34.28 -26.42 -19.45
CA THR A 196 -33.14 -25.55 -19.69
C THR A 196 -33.36 -24.41 -20.67
N ALA A 197 -34.41 -24.47 -21.50
CA ALA A 197 -34.61 -23.50 -22.59
C ALA A 197 -34.62 -22.04 -22.12
N GLY A 198 -33.57 -21.26 -22.51
CA GLY A 198 -33.40 -19.85 -22.18
C GLY A 198 -33.16 -19.55 -20.71
N ALA A 199 -32.76 -20.56 -19.93
CA ALA A 199 -32.48 -20.44 -18.51
C ALA A 199 -31.04 -20.82 -18.13
N VAL A 200 -30.19 -21.12 -19.10
CA VAL A 200 -28.78 -21.44 -18.91
C VAL A 200 -27.95 -20.24 -19.35
N GLY A 201 -27.04 -19.80 -18.49
CA GLY A 201 -26.15 -18.64 -18.74
C GLY A 201 -25.09 -18.93 -19.80
N ASN A 202 -24.48 -17.84 -20.32
CA ASN A 202 -23.49 -17.97 -21.40
C ASN A 202 -22.17 -18.62 -20.97
N ASN A 203 -21.84 -18.55 -19.67
CA ASN A 203 -20.61 -19.12 -19.09
C ASN A 203 -20.89 -20.41 -18.29
N ALA A 204 -22.08 -20.94 -18.37
CA ALA A 204 -22.49 -22.11 -17.61
C ALA A 204 -21.58 -23.31 -17.85
N LYS A 205 -21.16 -23.97 -16.78
CA LYS A 205 -20.44 -25.25 -16.83
C LYS A 205 -21.42 -26.43 -16.83
N ARG A 206 -22.54 -26.32 -16.11
CA ARG A 206 -23.67 -27.28 -16.20
C ARG A 206 -24.63 -26.80 -17.29
N THR A 207 -24.52 -27.36 -18.47
CA THR A 207 -25.29 -26.93 -19.64
C THR A 207 -26.35 -27.90 -20.12
N THR A 208 -26.25 -29.20 -19.74
CA THR A 208 -27.19 -30.21 -20.19
C THR A 208 -28.39 -30.32 -19.26
N PRO A 209 -29.59 -30.60 -19.81
CA PRO A 209 -30.77 -30.86 -18.98
C PRO A 209 -30.59 -32.01 -17.97
N ALA A 210 -29.75 -33.01 -18.31
CA ALA A 210 -29.48 -34.15 -17.47
C ALA A 210 -28.63 -33.76 -16.25
N ASP A 211 -27.58 -32.92 -16.45
CA ASP A 211 -26.72 -32.50 -15.37
C ASP A 211 -27.43 -31.52 -14.42
N ILE A 212 -28.16 -30.56 -14.98
CA ILE A 212 -29.00 -29.64 -14.20
C ILE A 212 -30.10 -30.40 -13.44
N GLY A 213 -30.79 -31.30 -14.09
CA GLY A 213 -31.83 -32.10 -13.41
C GLY A 213 -31.30 -33.01 -12.30
N ARG A 214 -30.12 -33.59 -12.48
CA ARG A 214 -29.43 -34.35 -11.44
C ARG A 214 -29.02 -33.49 -10.27
N TYR A 215 -28.43 -32.34 -10.53
CA TYR A 215 -28.04 -31.37 -9.50
C TYR A 215 -29.25 -30.93 -8.67
N LEU A 216 -30.33 -30.52 -9.30
CA LEU A 216 -31.56 -30.09 -8.64
C LEU A 216 -32.26 -31.26 -7.88
N THR A 217 -32.17 -32.49 -8.37
CA THR A 217 -32.72 -33.64 -7.66
C THR A 217 -31.97 -33.92 -6.36
N ASN A 218 -30.65 -33.80 -6.37
CA ASN A 218 -29.85 -33.95 -5.15
C ASN A 218 -30.12 -32.80 -4.19
N ALA A 219 -30.15 -31.57 -4.71
CA ALA A 219 -30.41 -30.36 -3.95
C ALA A 219 -31.77 -30.33 -3.23
N VAL A 220 -32.82 -30.84 -3.83
CA VAL A 220 -34.15 -30.90 -3.20
C VAL A 220 -34.17 -31.77 -1.93
N THR A 221 -33.29 -32.76 -1.84
CA THR A 221 -33.16 -33.56 -0.61
C THR A 221 -32.47 -32.82 0.52
N GLU A 222 -31.67 -31.82 0.22
CA GLU A 222 -31.01 -30.93 1.20
C GLU A 222 -31.87 -29.71 1.56
N LEU A 223 -32.76 -29.29 0.67
CA LEU A 223 -33.75 -28.22 0.87
C LEU A 223 -34.99 -28.63 1.64
N ASP A 224 -35.02 -29.83 2.19
CA ASP A 224 -36.10 -30.30 3.05
C ASP A 224 -36.03 -29.59 4.42
N ILE A 225 -36.54 -28.38 4.44
CA ILE A 225 -36.46 -27.46 5.60
C ILE A 225 -37.37 -27.91 6.75
N ASP A 226 -38.35 -28.75 6.50
CA ASP A 226 -39.37 -29.17 7.48
C ASP A 226 -39.29 -30.65 7.88
N GLY A 227 -38.50 -31.47 7.19
CA GLY A 227 -38.13 -32.83 7.62
C GLY A 227 -39.26 -33.84 7.61
N ASP A 228 -40.30 -33.72 6.76
CA ASP A 228 -41.43 -34.60 6.63
C ASP A 228 -41.45 -35.52 5.38
#